data_2880a9586bc98425c8f904b1aa8feb6f
#
_entry.id   2880a9586bc98425c8f904b1aa8feb6f
#
_cell.length_a   1.000
_cell.length_b   1.000
_cell.length_c   1.000
_cell.angle_alpha   90.00
_cell.angle_beta   90.00
_cell.angle_gamma   90.00
#
_symmetry.space_group_name_H-M   'P 1'
#
loop_
_entity.id
_entity.type
_entity.pdbx_description
1 polymer ?
#
loop_
_entity_poly.entity_id
_entity_poly.type
_entity_poly.pdbx_seq_one_letter_code
_entity_poly.pdbx_strand_id
1 'polypeptide(L)'
;VLLFSHGSPTTVLSDEDLATGLTSALATLGRRNKVLLVPPDFSRFYSKSGPLACAAADHYGNRLVDVLPALGTHFPMSDEQLDRMYPTIPRDRIRPHRWREDVVTIGEVPAEFVSEVTEGVWTRPWPAQLNKLVWEGGHDLILSIGQAVPHEVIGVANGNKNLFVGTGGEAGINESHYIGSIYGTERMMGRTDTCLRRILNYAEDTFCGHLPIIYAQTVIGADADGNLVTRGLFVGDREAFEKAAELAVEVNFNHLDEELDRVVVLMDPDEFHSTWIGNKGIYRTRMAIADGGELIVLAPGVRTFGEDPEIDRMIRKYGYRSTAEVIRLVEENDDLRDNLGAAAHLIHGSPEGRFTVTYCPGHLTRQQIEDVGYQYADLDEMMTRYRPDGRSDGWHTDADGQRFYFIGNPALGLWAAKSRLQ
;
A
#
# COMPACT_ATOMS: atom_id res chain seq x y z
N VAL A 1 22.98 3.71 8.04
CA VAL A 1 23.47 2.93 9.19
C VAL A 1 22.36 2.04 9.72
N LEU A 2 22.59 0.74 9.73
CA LEU A 2 21.68 -0.26 10.26
C LEU A 2 21.91 -0.42 11.77
N LEU A 3 20.87 -0.15 12.58
CA LEU A 3 20.94 -0.22 14.04
C LEU A 3 20.50 -1.60 14.56
N PHE A 4 19.55 -2.22 13.86
CA PHE A 4 19.07 -3.58 14.12
C PHE A 4 18.63 -4.24 12.83
N SER A 5 18.94 -5.51 12.66
CA SER A 5 18.57 -6.29 11.47
C SER A 5 18.39 -7.75 11.87
N HIS A 6 17.16 -8.21 11.80
CA HIS A 6 16.85 -9.62 12.03
C HIS A 6 15.66 -10.05 11.19
N GLY A 7 15.85 -11.04 10.31
CA GLY A 7 14.78 -11.57 9.46
C GLY A 7 15.28 -12.51 8.39
N SER A 8 14.41 -13.43 8.00
CA SER A 8 14.56 -14.35 6.86
C SER A 8 13.18 -14.88 6.46
N PRO A 9 13.04 -15.58 5.31
CA PRO A 9 11.77 -16.19 4.92
C PRO A 9 11.19 -17.19 5.91
N THR A 10 12.03 -17.74 6.79
CA THR A 10 11.63 -18.75 7.78
C THR A 10 11.60 -18.24 9.22
N THR A 11 12.08 -17.02 9.47
CA THR A 11 12.03 -16.38 10.79
C THR A 11 10.59 -16.19 11.25
N VAL A 12 10.35 -16.36 12.55
CA VAL A 12 9.10 -16.00 13.23
C VAL A 12 9.45 -15.19 14.46
N LEU A 13 9.07 -13.90 14.48
CA LEU A 13 9.30 -13.00 15.58
C LEU A 13 8.01 -12.79 16.38
N SER A 14 8.10 -12.92 17.70
CA SER A 14 7.03 -12.58 18.62
C SER A 14 6.96 -11.05 18.85
N ASP A 15 5.88 -10.56 19.46
CA ASP A 15 5.77 -9.14 19.83
C ASP A 15 6.84 -8.74 20.85
N GLU A 16 7.33 -9.67 21.69
CA GLU A 16 8.44 -9.46 22.64
C GLU A 16 9.78 -9.31 21.89
N ASP A 17 10.03 -10.16 20.87
CA ASP A 17 11.24 -10.03 20.03
C ASP A 17 11.26 -8.69 19.29
N LEU A 18 10.11 -8.24 18.79
CA LEU A 18 9.96 -6.95 18.12
C LEU A 18 10.25 -5.78 19.07
N ALA A 19 9.65 -5.80 20.26
CA ALA A 19 9.85 -4.76 21.28
C ALA A 19 11.32 -4.72 21.73
N THR A 20 11.94 -5.88 21.97
CA THR A 20 13.35 -6.01 22.37
C THR A 20 14.29 -5.52 21.27
N GLY A 21 14.07 -5.94 20.01
CA GLY A 21 14.86 -5.51 18.86
C GLY A 21 14.79 -4.00 18.66
N LEU A 22 13.57 -3.43 18.69
CA LEU A 22 13.38 -1.99 18.54
C LEU A 22 14.05 -1.21 19.68
N THR A 23 13.78 -1.56 20.93
CA THR A 23 14.32 -0.81 22.09
C THR A 23 15.83 -0.91 22.16
N SER A 24 16.43 -2.05 21.78
CA SER A 24 17.88 -2.20 21.65
C SER A 24 18.46 -1.25 20.60
N ALA A 25 17.82 -1.14 19.43
CA ALA A 25 18.23 -0.19 18.41
C ALA A 25 18.11 1.27 18.89
N LEU A 26 16.97 1.62 19.52
CA LEU A 26 16.73 2.98 20.02
C LEU A 26 17.73 3.39 21.12
N ALA A 27 18.17 2.45 21.96
CA ALA A 27 19.18 2.70 23.00
C ALA A 27 20.53 3.13 22.40
N THR A 28 20.89 2.67 21.20
CA THR A 28 22.14 3.08 20.52
C THR A 28 22.13 4.52 20.04
N LEU A 29 20.95 5.13 19.86
CA LEU A 29 20.79 6.52 19.42
C LEU A 29 21.13 7.54 20.52
N GLY A 30 21.37 7.08 21.75
CA GLY A 30 21.58 7.94 22.90
C GLY A 30 20.30 8.66 23.35
N ARG A 31 20.47 9.69 24.16
CA ARG A 31 19.32 10.41 24.73
C ARG A 31 18.65 11.28 23.67
N ARG A 32 17.35 11.07 23.47
CA ARG A 32 16.45 11.91 22.67
C ARG A 32 15.43 12.55 23.59
N ASN A 33 15.10 13.83 23.38
CA ASN A 33 14.28 14.61 24.31
C ASN A 33 12.95 15.07 23.70
N LYS A 34 12.84 15.07 22.35
CA LYS A 34 11.65 15.49 21.64
C LYS A 34 11.40 14.55 20.46
N VAL A 35 10.67 13.47 20.72
CA VAL A 35 10.47 12.37 19.76
C VAL A 35 9.11 12.47 19.09
N LEU A 36 9.10 12.31 17.76
CA LEU A 36 7.91 12.11 16.94
C LEU A 36 7.87 10.66 16.44
N LEU A 37 6.73 9.98 16.64
CA LEU A 37 6.45 8.72 15.95
C LEU A 37 5.57 8.97 14.72
N VAL A 38 5.90 8.31 13.62
CA VAL A 38 5.13 8.33 12.38
C VAL A 38 4.76 6.87 12.01
N PRO A 39 3.81 6.25 12.74
CA PRO A 39 3.31 4.93 12.42
C PRO A 39 2.23 5.01 11.32
N PRO A 40 1.83 3.88 10.67
CA PRO A 40 0.73 3.86 9.72
C PRO A 40 -0.63 3.97 10.43
N ASP A 41 -1.69 4.10 9.64
CA ASP A 41 -3.07 4.07 10.12
C ASP A 41 -3.60 2.63 10.32
N PHE A 42 -4.88 2.53 10.68
CA PHE A 42 -5.56 1.25 10.97
C PHE A 42 -5.65 0.30 9.77
N SER A 43 -5.55 0.80 8.53
CA SER A 43 -5.50 -0.04 7.33
C SER A 43 -4.28 -0.98 7.31
N ARG A 44 -3.31 -0.74 8.20
CA ARG A 44 -2.12 -1.57 8.42
C ARG A 44 -2.08 -2.23 9.81
N PHE A 45 -3.24 -2.54 10.37
CA PHE A 45 -3.36 -3.13 11.70
C PHE A 45 -2.46 -4.37 11.89
N TYR A 46 -2.43 -5.25 10.91
CA TYR A 46 -1.64 -6.49 10.94
C TYR A 46 -0.14 -6.31 10.69
N SER A 47 0.33 -5.09 10.44
CA SER A 47 1.75 -4.79 10.18
C SER A 47 2.67 -4.89 11.39
N LYS A 48 2.13 -5.13 12.59
CA LYS A 48 2.84 -5.04 13.88
C LYS A 48 3.37 -3.64 14.22
N SER A 49 2.98 -2.62 13.45
CA SER A 49 3.40 -1.23 13.72
C SER A 49 2.77 -0.67 15.00
N GLY A 50 1.57 -1.12 15.37
CA GLY A 50 0.94 -0.74 16.64
C GLY A 50 1.76 -1.15 17.86
N PRO A 51 2.07 -2.44 18.04
CA PRO A 51 2.97 -2.91 19.11
C PRO A 51 4.32 -2.21 19.11
N LEU A 52 4.94 -1.97 17.96
CA LEU A 52 6.21 -1.23 17.87
C LEU A 52 6.07 0.23 18.30
N ALA A 53 4.99 0.91 17.92
CA ALA A 53 4.71 2.29 18.34
C ALA A 53 4.49 2.36 19.86
N CYS A 54 3.78 1.40 20.45
CA CYS A 54 3.60 1.31 21.91
C CYS A 54 4.94 1.05 22.62
N ALA A 55 5.78 0.13 22.14
CA ALA A 55 7.10 -0.13 22.70
C ALA A 55 8.02 1.10 22.63
N ALA A 56 7.98 1.85 21.53
CA ALA A 56 8.71 3.12 21.41
C ALA A 56 8.16 4.19 22.38
N ALA A 57 6.84 4.26 22.54
CA ALA A 57 6.21 5.18 23.48
C ALA A 57 6.62 4.88 24.93
N ASP A 58 6.64 3.62 25.32
CA ASP A 58 7.10 3.19 26.65
C ASP A 58 8.59 3.50 26.86
N HIS A 59 9.44 3.27 25.86
CA HIS A 59 10.87 3.56 25.89
C HIS A 59 11.16 5.07 26.11
N TYR A 60 10.44 5.93 25.41
CA TYR A 60 10.67 7.38 25.49
C TYR A 60 9.88 8.07 26.62
N GLY A 61 8.74 7.53 27.03
CA GLY A 61 7.91 8.10 28.08
C GLY A 61 7.50 9.54 27.78
N ASN A 62 7.82 10.48 28.69
CA ASN A 62 7.48 11.90 28.50
C ASN A 62 8.28 12.61 27.40
N ARG A 63 9.31 11.98 26.84
CA ARG A 63 10.08 12.50 25.71
C ARG A 63 9.42 12.25 24.35
N LEU A 64 8.46 11.33 24.29
CA LEU A 64 7.54 11.22 23.16
C LEU A 64 6.55 12.37 23.23
N VAL A 65 6.61 13.31 22.30
CA VAL A 65 5.76 14.50 22.31
C VAL A 65 4.60 14.39 21.35
N ASP A 66 4.80 13.77 20.18
CA ASP A 66 3.78 13.66 19.15
C ASP A 66 3.80 12.28 18.48
N VAL A 67 2.61 11.81 18.09
CA VAL A 67 2.40 10.65 17.24
C VAL A 67 1.53 11.08 16.07
N LEU A 68 2.03 10.96 14.87
CA LEU A 68 1.39 11.37 13.62
C LEU A 68 1.13 10.14 12.75
N PRO A 69 -0.06 9.50 12.84
CA PRO A 69 -0.39 8.40 11.94
C PRO A 69 -0.32 8.84 10.48
N ALA A 70 0.36 8.06 9.66
CA ALA A 70 0.57 8.31 8.25
C ALA A 70 -0.68 7.93 7.45
N LEU A 71 -1.68 8.81 7.45
CA LEU A 71 -3.01 8.59 6.87
C LEU A 71 -2.99 8.65 5.32
N GLY A 72 -2.03 9.38 4.73
CA GLY A 72 -2.14 9.75 3.32
C GLY A 72 -3.44 10.53 3.07
N THR A 73 -4.31 9.99 2.22
CA THR A 73 -5.64 10.55 1.92
C THR A 73 -6.78 9.90 2.73
N HIS A 74 -6.47 8.96 3.64
CA HIS A 74 -7.48 8.28 4.43
C HIS A 74 -8.10 9.19 5.50
N PHE A 75 -9.30 8.82 5.96
CA PHE A 75 -9.94 9.49 7.09
C PHE A 75 -9.14 9.31 8.39
N PRO A 76 -9.23 10.27 9.32
CA PRO A 76 -8.71 10.09 10.66
C PRO A 76 -9.24 8.82 11.32
N MET A 77 -8.38 8.13 12.07
CA MET A 77 -8.77 6.93 12.80
C MET A 77 -9.83 7.24 13.85
N SER A 78 -10.82 6.36 13.99
CA SER A 78 -11.81 6.45 15.06
C SER A 78 -11.18 6.11 16.43
N ASP A 79 -11.88 6.50 17.51
CA ASP A 79 -11.41 6.18 18.86
C ASP A 79 -11.25 4.68 19.09
N GLU A 80 -12.16 3.85 18.55
CA GLU A 80 -12.06 2.39 18.60
C GLU A 80 -10.82 1.87 17.86
N GLN A 81 -10.54 2.39 16.68
CA GLN A 81 -9.35 2.02 15.91
C GLN A 81 -8.06 2.42 16.64
N LEU A 82 -8.07 3.61 17.25
CA LEU A 82 -6.94 4.08 18.06
C LEU A 82 -6.74 3.23 19.31
N ASP A 83 -7.82 2.82 20.00
CA ASP A 83 -7.75 1.94 21.19
C ASP A 83 -7.19 0.56 20.84
N ARG A 84 -7.54 0.04 19.67
CA ARG A 84 -7.05 -1.27 19.22
C ARG A 84 -5.60 -1.21 18.74
N MET A 85 -5.20 -0.15 18.04
CA MET A 85 -3.87 -0.07 17.41
C MET A 85 -2.81 0.53 18.34
N TYR A 86 -3.19 1.52 19.16
CA TYR A 86 -2.29 2.28 20.04
C TYR A 86 -2.77 2.34 21.49
N PRO A 87 -3.06 1.20 22.14
CA PRO A 87 -3.73 1.14 23.44
C PRO A 87 -3.02 1.85 24.59
N THR A 88 -1.69 1.98 24.53
CA THR A 88 -0.87 2.61 25.60
C THR A 88 -0.46 4.04 25.29
N ILE A 89 -0.75 4.54 24.08
CA ILE A 89 -0.35 5.90 23.68
C ILE A 89 -1.43 6.90 24.13
N PRO A 90 -1.07 7.95 24.92
CA PRO A 90 -2.00 8.97 25.33
C PRO A 90 -2.64 9.71 24.14
N ARG A 91 -3.97 9.89 24.16
CA ARG A 91 -4.73 10.51 23.07
C ARG A 91 -4.32 11.94 22.76
N ASP A 92 -3.90 12.69 23.78
CA ASP A 92 -3.43 14.07 23.67
C ASP A 92 -2.09 14.20 22.91
N ARG A 93 -1.40 13.09 22.64
CA ARG A 93 -0.19 13.05 21.80
C ARG A 93 -0.45 12.67 20.36
N ILE A 94 -1.62 12.11 20.04
CA ILE A 94 -1.96 11.68 18.68
C ILE A 94 -2.48 12.87 17.87
N ARG A 95 -1.83 13.13 16.73
CA ARG A 95 -2.16 14.21 15.79
C ARG A 95 -2.73 13.61 14.51
N PRO A 96 -3.97 13.96 14.11
CA PRO A 96 -4.47 13.54 12.81
C PRO A 96 -3.69 14.27 11.70
N HIS A 97 -3.30 13.56 10.66
CA HIS A 97 -2.73 14.17 9.48
C HIS A 97 -3.84 14.76 8.60
N ARG A 98 -3.81 16.06 8.36
CA ARG A 98 -4.72 16.78 7.46
C ARG A 98 -3.94 17.16 6.19
N TRP A 99 -3.95 16.27 5.22
CA TRP A 99 -3.10 16.30 4.04
C TRP A 99 -3.32 17.50 3.09
N ARG A 100 -4.41 18.28 3.27
CA ARG A 100 -4.67 19.53 2.56
C ARG A 100 -4.28 20.78 3.34
N GLU A 101 -4.12 20.71 4.67
CA GLU A 101 -3.99 21.88 5.54
C GLU A 101 -2.66 21.94 6.30
N ASP A 102 -2.21 20.77 6.82
CA ASP A 102 -1.06 20.70 7.72
C ASP A 102 0.25 20.38 7.00
N VAL A 103 0.36 20.74 5.73
CA VAL A 103 1.52 20.42 4.89
C VAL A 103 2.25 21.65 4.43
N VAL A 104 3.52 21.46 4.12
CA VAL A 104 4.40 22.47 3.52
C VAL A 104 5.14 21.84 2.35
N THR A 105 5.28 22.59 1.24
CA THR A 105 6.16 22.21 0.13
C THR A 105 7.58 22.61 0.50
N ILE A 106 8.45 21.61 0.66
CA ILE A 106 9.84 21.77 1.11
C ILE A 106 10.83 21.92 -0.04
N GLY A 107 10.37 21.65 -1.26
CA GLY A 107 11.14 21.76 -2.50
C GLY A 107 10.44 21.05 -3.63
N GLU A 108 11.08 21.05 -4.81
CA GLU A 108 10.61 20.34 -5.99
C GLU A 108 11.74 19.47 -6.55
N VAL A 109 11.44 18.22 -6.87
CA VAL A 109 12.35 17.35 -7.64
C VAL A 109 12.33 17.86 -9.07
N PRO A 110 13.48 18.21 -9.68
CA PRO A 110 13.53 18.86 -10.99
C PRO A 110 12.87 18.03 -12.10
N ALA A 111 12.19 18.70 -13.02
CA ALA A 111 11.51 18.08 -14.16
C ALA A 111 12.44 17.19 -14.99
N GLU A 112 13.70 17.59 -15.17
CA GLU A 112 14.71 16.85 -15.91
C GLU A 112 14.99 15.50 -15.25
N PHE A 113 15.17 15.47 -13.91
CA PHE A 113 15.38 14.23 -13.17
C PHE A 113 14.12 13.34 -13.19
N VAL A 114 12.94 13.94 -12.99
CA VAL A 114 11.67 13.19 -13.05
C VAL A 114 11.48 12.58 -14.43
N SER A 115 11.73 13.36 -15.51
CA SER A 115 11.63 12.87 -16.88
C SER A 115 12.63 11.74 -17.16
N GLU A 116 13.87 11.86 -16.70
CA GLU A 116 14.88 10.83 -16.84
C GLU A 116 14.44 9.51 -16.19
N VAL A 117 14.06 9.53 -14.91
CA VAL A 117 13.72 8.30 -14.17
C VAL A 117 12.38 7.69 -14.61
N THR A 118 11.48 8.50 -15.18
CA THR A 118 10.21 8.03 -15.75
C THR A 118 10.27 7.74 -17.25
N GLU A 119 11.46 7.79 -17.86
CA GLU A 119 11.66 7.54 -19.30
C GLU A 119 10.80 8.46 -20.18
N GLY A 120 10.61 9.71 -19.76
CA GLY A 120 9.82 10.71 -20.47
C GLY A 120 8.29 10.60 -20.30
N VAL A 121 7.81 9.64 -19.51
CA VAL A 121 6.37 9.47 -19.24
C VAL A 121 5.80 10.65 -18.45
N TRP A 122 6.61 11.26 -17.58
CA TRP A 122 6.26 12.45 -16.82
C TRP A 122 7.36 13.51 -16.94
N THR A 123 7.00 14.71 -17.36
CA THR A 123 7.96 15.78 -17.71
C THR A 123 7.80 17.05 -16.86
N ARG A 124 7.06 16.95 -15.74
CA ARG A 124 6.88 18.06 -14.78
C ARG A 124 7.70 17.78 -13.52
N PRO A 125 8.06 18.83 -12.76
CA PRO A 125 8.69 18.65 -11.46
C PRO A 125 7.73 17.93 -10.51
N TRP A 126 8.27 17.22 -9.50
CA TRP A 126 7.45 16.59 -8.47
C TRP A 126 7.56 17.37 -7.16
N PRO A 127 6.44 17.85 -6.56
CA PRO A 127 6.47 18.65 -5.34
C PRO A 127 6.70 17.78 -4.11
N ALA A 128 7.82 18.00 -3.42
CA ALA A 128 8.12 17.35 -2.14
C ALA A 128 7.34 18.06 -1.03
N GLN A 129 6.33 17.38 -0.49
CA GLN A 129 5.46 17.92 0.56
C GLN A 129 5.53 17.05 1.81
N LEU A 130 5.63 17.68 2.97
CA LEU A 130 5.62 17.02 4.28
C LEU A 130 4.64 17.71 5.23
N ASN A 131 4.13 16.95 6.20
CA ASN A 131 3.41 17.53 7.33
C ASN A 131 4.31 18.51 8.08
N LYS A 132 3.78 19.69 8.44
CA LYS A 132 4.49 20.73 9.20
C LYS A 132 5.10 20.19 10.49
N LEU A 133 4.46 19.23 11.14
CA LEU A 133 4.98 18.63 12.35
C LEU A 133 6.28 17.84 12.09
N VAL A 134 6.41 17.20 10.94
CA VAL A 134 7.64 16.52 10.51
C VAL A 134 8.72 17.55 10.17
N TRP A 135 8.36 18.59 9.42
CA TRP A 135 9.32 19.56 8.89
C TRP A 135 9.73 20.64 9.88
N GLU A 136 8.75 21.23 10.58
CA GLU A 136 8.92 22.40 11.46
C GLU A 136 8.90 22.05 12.96
N GLY A 137 8.55 20.81 13.29
CA GLY A 137 8.33 20.39 14.67
C GLY A 137 9.56 20.41 15.56
N GLY A 138 10.78 20.47 15.00
CA GLY A 138 12.04 20.56 15.75
C GLY A 138 12.28 19.34 16.65
N HIS A 139 11.90 18.15 16.18
CA HIS A 139 12.15 16.88 16.87
C HIS A 139 13.63 16.49 16.77
N ASP A 140 14.16 15.85 17.81
CA ASP A 140 15.52 15.30 17.80
C ASP A 140 15.55 13.80 17.44
N LEU A 141 14.36 13.22 17.19
CA LEU A 141 14.15 11.93 16.55
C LEU A 141 12.77 11.91 15.89
N ILE A 142 12.72 11.48 14.63
CA ILE A 142 11.52 11.14 13.87
C ILE A 142 11.60 9.65 13.56
N LEU A 143 10.79 8.83 14.26
CA LEU A 143 10.77 7.39 14.07
C LEU A 143 9.60 7.00 13.16
N SER A 144 9.88 6.70 11.90
CA SER A 144 8.91 6.21 10.92
C SER A 144 8.79 4.70 11.04
N ILE A 145 7.60 4.23 11.45
CA ILE A 145 7.32 2.80 11.68
C ILE A 145 6.40 2.30 10.58
N GLY A 146 6.65 1.08 10.06
CA GLY A 146 5.73 0.48 9.12
C GLY A 146 6.18 -0.85 8.53
N GLN A 147 5.38 -1.39 7.63
CA GLN A 147 5.61 -2.67 6.97
C GLN A 147 6.14 -2.46 5.55
N ALA A 148 7.25 -3.09 5.22
CA ALA A 148 7.63 -3.30 3.82
C ALA A 148 6.75 -4.40 3.21
N VAL A 149 6.04 -4.08 2.14
CA VAL A 149 5.13 -5.00 1.43
C VAL A 149 5.01 -4.55 -0.03
N PRO A 150 4.83 -5.45 -1.02
CA PRO A 150 4.61 -5.07 -2.41
C PRO A 150 3.48 -4.02 -2.54
N HIS A 151 3.65 -3.04 -3.44
CA HIS A 151 2.75 -1.90 -3.58
C HIS A 151 2.64 -1.43 -5.04
N GLU A 152 1.42 -1.16 -5.49
CA GLU A 152 1.08 -0.80 -6.88
C GLU A 152 1.69 0.51 -7.36
N VAL A 153 1.83 1.49 -6.46
CA VAL A 153 2.31 2.83 -6.81
C VAL A 153 3.83 2.93 -6.81
N ILE A 154 4.52 2.30 -5.85
CA ILE A 154 5.95 2.54 -5.60
C ILE A 154 6.78 1.24 -5.59
N GLY A 155 6.18 0.11 -5.93
CA GLY A 155 6.84 -1.18 -5.94
C GLY A 155 6.84 -1.88 -4.58
N VAL A 156 7.46 -1.29 -3.56
CA VAL A 156 7.40 -1.73 -2.16
C VAL A 156 7.00 -0.55 -1.28
N ALA A 157 6.02 -0.75 -0.41
CA ALA A 157 5.49 0.28 0.51
C ALA A 157 6.49 0.64 1.61
N ASN A 158 6.22 1.76 2.27
CA ASN A 158 6.96 2.30 3.42
C ASN A 158 8.34 2.91 3.07
N GLY A 159 9.25 3.00 4.03
CA GLY A 159 10.43 3.86 3.94
C GLY A 159 10.04 5.33 3.81
N ASN A 160 10.71 6.09 2.96
CA ASN A 160 10.40 7.51 2.72
C ASN A 160 9.02 7.78 2.09
N LYS A 161 8.36 6.76 1.50
CA LYS A 161 6.96 6.87 1.11
C LYS A 161 6.06 7.17 2.31
N ASN A 162 6.35 6.63 3.49
CA ASN A 162 5.57 6.90 4.69
C ASN A 162 5.60 8.39 5.07
N LEU A 163 6.69 9.07 4.77
CA LEU A 163 6.84 10.51 4.97
C LEU A 163 6.19 11.32 3.84
N PHE A 164 6.62 11.12 2.59
CA PHE A 164 6.20 11.96 1.46
C PHE A 164 4.79 11.69 0.93
N VAL A 165 4.25 10.50 1.19
CA VAL A 165 2.88 10.11 0.81
C VAL A 165 2.02 9.92 2.04
N GLY A 166 2.50 9.19 3.04
CA GLY A 166 1.76 8.93 4.28
C GLY A 166 1.52 10.20 5.12
N THR A 167 2.47 11.13 5.13
CA THR A 167 2.35 12.46 5.76
C THR A 167 2.59 13.60 4.76
N GLY A 168 2.44 13.33 3.48
CA GLY A 168 2.59 14.28 2.40
C GLY A 168 1.34 15.12 2.13
N GLY A 169 1.42 15.96 1.09
CA GLY A 169 0.34 16.82 0.65
C GLY A 169 -0.33 16.33 -0.63
N GLU A 170 -1.46 16.96 -0.96
CA GLU A 170 -2.34 16.59 -2.07
C GLU A 170 -1.61 16.46 -3.41
N ALA A 171 -0.81 17.47 -3.77
CA ALA A 171 -0.11 17.47 -5.05
C ALA A 171 0.90 16.32 -5.16
N GLY A 172 1.77 16.14 -4.15
CA GLY A 172 2.76 15.07 -4.13
C GLY A 172 2.13 13.68 -4.12
N ILE A 173 1.04 13.49 -3.36
CA ILE A 173 0.30 12.22 -3.31
C ILE A 173 -0.33 11.91 -4.67
N ASN A 174 -1.13 12.83 -5.21
CA ASN A 174 -1.86 12.62 -6.45
C ASN A 174 -0.92 12.39 -7.64
N GLU A 175 0.14 13.21 -7.77
CA GLU A 175 1.12 13.03 -8.84
C GLU A 175 1.88 11.72 -8.71
N SER A 176 2.31 11.32 -7.50
CA SER A 176 3.00 10.03 -7.31
C SER A 176 2.14 8.84 -7.72
N HIS A 177 0.85 8.85 -7.38
CA HIS A 177 -0.07 7.78 -7.76
C HIS A 177 -0.26 7.72 -9.28
N TYR A 178 -0.45 8.88 -9.90
CA TYR A 178 -0.64 8.96 -11.35
C TYR A 178 0.63 8.57 -12.12
N ILE A 179 1.80 9.07 -11.73
CA ILE A 179 3.09 8.69 -12.33
C ILE A 179 3.26 7.16 -12.26
N GLY A 180 3.04 6.54 -11.09
CA GLY A 180 3.16 5.09 -10.92
C GLY A 180 2.23 4.31 -11.84
N SER A 181 0.99 4.79 -12.01
CA SER A 181 -0.01 4.13 -12.85
C SER A 181 0.31 4.23 -14.34
N ILE A 182 0.67 5.43 -14.85
CA ILE A 182 0.97 5.64 -16.28
C ILE A 182 2.35 5.10 -16.67
N TYR A 183 3.29 4.99 -15.73
CA TYR A 183 4.58 4.31 -15.95
C TYR A 183 4.39 2.79 -16.14
N GLY A 184 3.34 2.25 -15.55
CA GLY A 184 2.91 0.88 -15.69
C GLY A 184 2.94 0.09 -14.38
N THR A 185 1.78 -0.34 -13.93
CA THR A 185 1.62 -1.08 -12.67
C THR A 185 2.52 -2.32 -12.61
N GLU A 186 2.67 -3.05 -13.71
CA GLU A 186 3.51 -4.26 -13.79
C GLU A 186 5.01 -3.94 -13.74
N ARG A 187 5.41 -2.72 -14.14
CA ARG A 187 6.78 -2.23 -14.05
C ARG A 187 7.11 -1.73 -12.62
N MET A 188 6.09 -1.47 -11.80
CA MET A 188 6.23 -0.97 -10.43
C MET A 188 6.17 -2.10 -9.40
N MET A 189 5.17 -2.97 -9.51
CA MET A 189 4.83 -3.97 -8.50
C MET A 189 6.00 -4.89 -8.11
N GLY A 190 6.27 -4.98 -6.80
CA GLY A 190 7.29 -5.88 -6.24
C GLY A 190 8.74 -5.52 -6.58
N ARG A 191 8.98 -4.34 -7.16
CA ARG A 191 10.34 -3.85 -7.43
C ARG A 191 10.77 -2.88 -6.35
N THR A 192 12.01 -2.98 -5.90
CA THR A 192 12.59 -2.10 -4.87
C THR A 192 13.13 -0.80 -5.46
N ASP A 193 13.65 -0.85 -6.69
CA ASP A 193 14.16 0.30 -7.44
C ASP A 193 13.19 0.70 -8.55
N THR A 194 12.29 1.62 -8.25
CA THR A 194 11.29 2.15 -9.18
C THR A 194 11.50 3.63 -9.45
N CYS A 195 10.93 4.16 -10.55
CA CYS A 195 11.02 5.57 -10.86
C CYS A 195 10.56 6.46 -9.69
N LEU A 196 9.44 6.11 -9.05
CA LEU A 196 8.95 6.83 -7.88
C LEU A 196 9.86 6.68 -6.66
N ARG A 197 10.43 5.51 -6.42
CA ARG A 197 11.39 5.36 -5.33
C ARG A 197 12.60 6.27 -5.54
N ARG A 198 13.09 6.39 -6.76
CA ARG A 198 14.19 7.32 -7.11
C ARG A 198 13.81 8.78 -6.90
N ILE A 199 12.57 9.18 -7.25
CA ILE A 199 12.04 10.53 -7.00
C ILE A 199 12.00 10.82 -5.49
N LEU A 200 11.44 9.90 -4.68
CA LEU A 200 11.37 10.09 -3.23
C LEU A 200 12.76 10.07 -2.57
N ASN A 201 13.67 9.24 -3.06
CA ASN A 201 15.06 9.24 -2.57
C ASN A 201 15.76 10.57 -2.88
N TYR A 202 15.58 11.12 -4.09
CA TYR A 202 16.10 12.43 -4.44
C TYR A 202 15.58 13.51 -3.48
N ALA A 203 14.26 13.51 -3.21
CA ALA A 203 13.65 14.47 -2.31
C ALA A 203 14.19 14.35 -0.87
N GLU A 204 14.32 13.11 -0.36
CA GLU A 204 14.89 12.85 0.97
C GLU A 204 16.35 13.33 1.06
N ASP A 205 17.19 12.95 0.09
CA ASP A 205 18.61 13.29 0.07
C ASP A 205 18.84 14.78 -0.05
N THR A 206 18.04 15.46 -0.88
CA THR A 206 18.22 16.88 -1.19
C THR A 206 17.64 17.79 -0.10
N PHE A 207 16.46 17.44 0.44
CA PHE A 207 15.74 18.36 1.31
C PHE A 207 15.75 17.92 2.79
N CYS A 208 15.80 16.61 3.09
CA CYS A 208 15.60 16.11 4.45
C CYS A 208 16.88 15.72 5.21
N GLY A 209 18.06 15.98 4.66
CA GLY A 209 19.34 15.57 5.27
C GLY A 209 19.62 16.12 6.68
N HIS A 210 18.90 17.16 7.12
CA HIS A 210 18.97 17.73 8.47
C HIS A 210 17.95 17.10 9.45
N LEU A 211 16.98 16.32 8.97
CA LEU A 211 15.97 15.70 9.80
C LEU A 211 16.50 14.39 10.40
N PRO A 212 16.31 14.16 11.71
CA PRO A 212 16.80 12.97 12.41
C PRO A 212 15.85 11.77 12.19
N ILE A 213 15.69 11.32 10.93
CA ILE A 213 14.77 10.27 10.53
C ILE A 213 15.42 8.91 10.76
N ILE A 214 14.68 8.02 11.44
CA ILE A 214 14.98 6.60 11.58
C ILE A 214 13.75 5.81 11.15
N TYR A 215 13.97 4.74 10.40
CA TYR A 215 12.95 3.81 9.96
C TYR A 215 12.95 2.54 10.81
N ALA A 216 11.76 2.08 11.21
CA ALA A 216 11.57 0.75 11.82
C ALA A 216 10.58 -0.03 10.92
N GLN A 217 11.10 -1.05 10.22
CA GLN A 217 10.41 -1.75 9.15
C GLN A 217 10.15 -3.18 9.55
N THR A 218 8.88 -3.61 9.50
CA THR A 218 8.50 -5.01 9.62
C THR A 218 8.34 -5.66 8.26
N VAL A 219 8.53 -6.96 8.20
CA VAL A 219 8.10 -7.81 7.08
C VAL A 219 7.16 -8.87 7.64
N ILE A 220 5.93 -8.89 7.12
CA ILE A 220 4.90 -9.87 7.49
C ILE A 220 4.76 -10.86 6.33
N GLY A 221 4.66 -12.13 6.66
CA GLY A 221 4.37 -13.21 5.72
C GLY A 221 3.35 -14.16 6.31
N ALA A 222 3.10 -15.27 5.62
CA ALA A 222 2.29 -16.38 6.12
C ALA A 222 3.15 -17.57 6.53
N ASP A 223 2.68 -18.37 7.49
CA ASP A 223 3.22 -19.70 7.77
C ASP A 223 2.59 -20.76 6.84
N ALA A 224 2.93 -22.02 7.06
CA ALA A 224 2.41 -23.13 6.26
C ALA A 224 0.89 -23.33 6.40
N ASP A 225 0.31 -22.86 7.50
CA ASP A 225 -1.12 -22.95 7.79
C ASP A 225 -1.89 -21.69 7.34
N GLY A 226 -1.18 -20.69 6.76
CA GLY A 226 -1.75 -19.44 6.30
C GLY A 226 -1.88 -18.35 7.38
N ASN A 227 -1.38 -18.59 8.60
CA ASN A 227 -1.41 -17.57 9.65
C ASN A 227 -0.37 -16.51 9.42
N LEU A 228 -0.70 -15.26 9.77
CA LEU A 228 0.23 -14.12 9.66
C LEU A 228 1.35 -14.27 10.70
N VAL A 229 2.57 -14.19 10.22
CA VAL A 229 3.79 -14.21 11.05
C VAL A 229 4.73 -13.07 10.68
N THR A 230 5.47 -12.57 11.65
CA THR A 230 6.50 -11.56 11.39
C THR A 230 7.79 -12.23 10.98
N ARG A 231 8.23 -11.96 9.75
CA ARG A 231 9.44 -12.52 9.13
C ARG A 231 10.69 -11.69 9.38
N GLY A 232 10.52 -10.41 9.73
CA GLY A 232 11.68 -9.55 9.98
C GLY A 232 11.35 -8.23 10.64
N LEU A 233 12.37 -7.69 11.32
CA LEU A 233 12.44 -6.33 11.85
C LEU A 233 13.79 -5.72 11.46
N PHE A 234 13.75 -4.52 10.88
CA PHE A 234 14.92 -3.75 10.46
C PHE A 234 14.79 -2.32 10.97
N VAL A 235 15.80 -1.81 11.67
CA VAL A 235 15.79 -0.45 12.26
C VAL A 235 17.05 0.27 11.85
N GLY A 236 16.93 1.48 11.32
CA GLY A 236 18.08 2.29 10.88
C GLY A 236 17.65 3.43 9.94
N ASP A 237 18.60 3.90 9.15
CA ASP A 237 18.32 4.84 8.06
C ASP A 237 17.67 4.11 6.85
N ARG A 238 17.79 4.66 5.64
CA ARG A 238 17.25 4.05 4.42
C ARG A 238 17.69 2.59 4.21
N GLU A 239 18.89 2.20 4.65
CA GLU A 239 19.38 0.83 4.54
C GLU A 239 18.43 -0.17 5.26
N ALA A 240 17.80 0.24 6.37
CA ALA A 240 16.81 -0.60 7.04
C ALA A 240 15.58 -0.88 6.16
N PHE A 241 15.11 0.12 5.41
CA PHE A 241 14.05 -0.08 4.44
C PHE A 241 14.49 -0.99 3.28
N GLU A 242 15.68 -0.78 2.74
CA GLU A 242 16.20 -1.58 1.61
C GLU A 242 16.27 -3.07 1.99
N LYS A 243 16.80 -3.39 3.18
CA LYS A 243 16.83 -4.77 3.70
C LYS A 243 15.44 -5.35 3.92
N ALA A 244 14.53 -4.56 4.49
CA ALA A 244 13.15 -4.98 4.67
C ALA A 244 12.44 -5.21 3.32
N ALA A 245 12.71 -4.37 2.33
CA ALA A 245 12.10 -4.46 1.00
C ALA A 245 12.61 -5.71 0.23
N GLU A 246 13.91 -6.02 0.31
CA GLU A 246 14.48 -7.25 -0.24
C GLU A 246 13.76 -8.49 0.36
N LEU A 247 13.65 -8.57 1.68
CA LEU A 247 12.98 -9.67 2.34
C LEU A 247 11.46 -9.69 2.04
N ALA A 248 10.81 -8.53 1.95
CA ALA A 248 9.39 -8.45 1.64
C ALA A 248 9.06 -8.98 0.23
N VAL A 249 9.92 -8.74 -0.74
CA VAL A 249 9.79 -9.32 -2.08
C VAL A 249 9.97 -10.83 -2.03
N GLU A 250 10.98 -11.34 -1.31
CA GLU A 250 11.20 -12.78 -1.16
C GLU A 250 10.02 -13.50 -0.47
N VAL A 251 9.44 -12.87 0.56
CA VAL A 251 8.37 -13.47 1.39
C VAL A 251 7.00 -13.39 0.74
N ASN A 252 6.70 -12.26 0.07
CA ASN A 252 5.33 -11.94 -0.37
C ASN A 252 5.14 -12.03 -1.89
N PHE A 253 6.17 -12.38 -2.65
CA PHE A 253 6.08 -12.52 -4.08
C PHE A 253 5.93 -13.98 -4.47
N ASN A 254 4.74 -14.36 -4.94
CA ASN A 254 4.42 -15.72 -5.37
C ASN A 254 4.75 -15.88 -6.86
N HIS A 255 5.89 -16.51 -7.15
CA HIS A 255 6.32 -16.82 -8.50
C HIS A 255 5.63 -18.09 -8.99
N LEU A 256 4.90 -17.98 -10.10
CA LEU A 256 4.19 -19.10 -10.72
C LEU A 256 4.94 -19.58 -11.96
N ASP A 257 4.98 -20.89 -12.18
CA ASP A 257 5.63 -21.48 -13.34
C ASP A 257 4.80 -21.34 -14.62
N GLU A 258 3.48 -21.17 -14.49
CA GLU A 258 2.51 -21.03 -15.58
C GLU A 258 1.63 -19.81 -15.38
N GLU A 259 1.12 -19.22 -16.47
CA GLU A 259 0.07 -18.21 -16.43
C GLU A 259 -1.28 -18.88 -16.08
N LEU A 260 -2.15 -18.14 -15.40
CA LEU A 260 -3.41 -18.65 -14.86
C LEU A 260 -4.58 -18.26 -15.77
N ASP A 261 -5.28 -19.25 -16.32
CA ASP A 261 -6.49 -19.01 -17.13
C ASP A 261 -7.66 -18.51 -16.27
N ARG A 262 -7.75 -18.96 -15.00
CA ARG A 262 -8.81 -18.55 -14.08
C ARG A 262 -8.27 -18.37 -12.66
N VAL A 263 -8.49 -17.18 -12.13
CA VAL A 263 -8.15 -16.82 -10.73
C VAL A 263 -9.42 -16.45 -9.98
N VAL A 264 -9.56 -16.94 -8.76
CA VAL A 264 -10.65 -16.60 -7.84
C VAL A 264 -10.04 -15.98 -6.60
N VAL A 265 -10.40 -14.73 -6.29
CA VAL A 265 -9.96 -14.06 -5.06
C VAL A 265 -11.13 -13.86 -4.12
N LEU A 266 -10.90 -14.05 -2.82
CA LEU A 266 -11.85 -13.71 -1.77
C LEU A 266 -11.40 -12.41 -1.10
N MET A 267 -12.29 -11.45 -1.05
CA MET A 267 -12.09 -10.17 -0.35
C MET A 267 -12.73 -10.25 1.01
N ASP A 268 -11.95 -10.11 2.08
CA ASP A 268 -12.44 -10.10 3.46
C ASP A 268 -13.54 -9.03 3.63
N PRO A 269 -14.77 -9.39 4.07
CA PRO A 269 -15.87 -8.45 4.19
C PRO A 269 -15.65 -7.34 5.24
N ASP A 270 -14.79 -7.58 6.22
CA ASP A 270 -14.47 -6.60 7.26
C ASP A 270 -13.38 -5.61 6.82
N GLU A 271 -12.57 -5.97 5.83
CA GLU A 271 -11.49 -5.12 5.30
C GLU A 271 -11.93 -4.35 4.04
N PHE A 272 -12.66 -5.01 3.11
CA PHE A 272 -12.90 -4.47 1.77
C PHE A 272 -14.34 -3.99 1.58
N HIS A 273 -14.58 -2.70 1.76
CA HIS A 273 -15.91 -2.09 1.64
C HIS A 273 -16.15 -1.33 0.33
N SER A 274 -15.09 -1.06 -0.41
CA SER A 274 -15.13 -0.35 -1.71
C SER A 274 -14.29 -1.05 -2.76
N THR A 275 -14.52 -0.78 -4.03
CA THR A 275 -13.60 -1.21 -5.09
C THR A 275 -12.27 -0.47 -5.01
N TRP A 276 -12.24 0.74 -4.43
CA TRP A 276 -11.00 1.48 -4.20
C TRP A 276 -9.95 0.65 -3.46
N ILE A 277 -10.37 -0.07 -2.42
CA ILE A 277 -9.48 -1.00 -1.70
C ILE A 277 -9.53 -2.39 -2.34
N GLY A 278 -10.72 -2.85 -2.75
CA GLY A 278 -10.97 -4.20 -3.28
C GLY A 278 -10.25 -4.51 -4.59
N ASN A 279 -9.90 -3.50 -5.39
CA ASN A 279 -9.11 -3.70 -6.60
C ASN A 279 -7.68 -4.20 -6.34
N LYS A 280 -7.27 -4.34 -5.05
CA LYS A 280 -6.10 -5.16 -4.70
C LYS A 280 -6.18 -6.56 -5.31
N GLY A 281 -7.36 -7.15 -5.40
CA GLY A 281 -7.58 -8.40 -6.10
C GLY A 281 -7.13 -8.37 -7.56
N ILE A 282 -7.28 -7.23 -8.23
CA ILE A 282 -6.94 -7.05 -9.65
C ILE A 282 -5.44 -6.81 -9.82
N TYR A 283 -4.90 -5.73 -9.23
CA TYR A 283 -3.52 -5.36 -9.52
C TYR A 283 -2.48 -6.27 -8.85
N ARG A 284 -2.83 -7.01 -7.81
CA ARG A 284 -1.94 -8.00 -7.16
C ARG A 284 -1.84 -9.31 -7.93
N THR A 285 -2.82 -9.64 -8.76
CA THR A 285 -2.87 -10.91 -9.50
C THR A 285 -2.64 -10.75 -11.00
N ARG A 286 -2.73 -9.53 -11.53
CA ARG A 286 -2.70 -9.26 -12.98
C ARG A 286 -1.48 -9.82 -13.72
N MET A 287 -0.32 -9.92 -13.06
CA MET A 287 0.89 -10.51 -13.64
C MET A 287 0.87 -12.05 -13.63
N ALA A 288 -0.08 -12.65 -12.94
CA ALA A 288 -0.28 -14.10 -12.95
C ALA A 288 -1.29 -14.54 -14.00
N ILE A 289 -2.22 -13.66 -14.41
CA ILE A 289 -3.34 -14.00 -15.28
C ILE A 289 -2.93 -14.01 -16.75
N ALA A 290 -3.27 -15.08 -17.46
CA ALA A 290 -3.04 -15.25 -18.89
C ALA A 290 -3.82 -14.22 -19.71
N ASP A 291 -3.33 -13.92 -20.93
CA ASP A 291 -4.09 -13.13 -21.88
C ASP A 291 -5.32 -13.93 -22.33
N GLY A 292 -6.49 -13.31 -22.24
CA GLY A 292 -7.78 -13.98 -22.42
C GLY A 292 -8.31 -14.74 -21.19
N GLY A 293 -7.58 -14.71 -20.07
CA GLY A 293 -7.98 -15.32 -18.81
C GLY A 293 -9.09 -14.58 -18.08
N GLU A 294 -9.47 -15.07 -16.91
CA GLU A 294 -10.56 -14.53 -16.09
C GLU A 294 -10.13 -14.39 -14.63
N LEU A 295 -10.43 -13.20 -14.06
CA LEU A 295 -10.37 -12.96 -12.62
C LEU A 295 -11.78 -12.86 -12.06
N ILE A 296 -12.09 -13.68 -11.07
CA ILE A 296 -13.36 -13.67 -10.34
C ILE A 296 -13.11 -13.09 -8.96
N VAL A 297 -13.79 -11.97 -8.64
CA VAL A 297 -13.61 -11.24 -7.37
C VAL A 297 -14.85 -11.48 -6.50
N LEU A 298 -14.72 -12.35 -5.50
CA LEU A 298 -15.76 -12.58 -4.48
C LEU A 298 -15.63 -11.47 -3.43
N ALA A 299 -16.55 -10.52 -3.42
CA ALA A 299 -16.43 -9.28 -2.64
C ALA A 299 -17.67 -9.00 -1.78
N PRO A 300 -17.94 -9.81 -0.73
CA PRO A 300 -19.16 -9.73 0.04
C PRO A 300 -19.35 -8.40 0.79
N GLY A 301 -18.27 -7.73 1.21
CA GLY A 301 -18.32 -6.45 1.93
C GLY A 301 -18.43 -5.21 1.05
N VAL A 302 -18.22 -5.33 -0.28
CA VAL A 302 -18.15 -4.17 -1.18
C VAL A 302 -19.54 -3.57 -1.45
N ARG A 303 -19.68 -2.27 -1.13
CA ARG A 303 -20.93 -1.50 -1.21
C ARG A 303 -20.81 -0.15 -1.93
N THR A 304 -19.57 0.33 -2.19
CA THR A 304 -19.27 1.56 -2.91
C THR A 304 -18.11 1.34 -3.87
N PHE A 305 -17.87 2.29 -4.77
CA PHE A 305 -16.67 2.27 -5.60
C PHE A 305 -15.53 3.04 -4.95
N GLY A 306 -15.77 4.27 -4.48
CA GLY A 306 -14.78 5.12 -3.80
C GLY A 306 -14.93 5.11 -2.29
N GLU A 307 -13.87 5.57 -1.61
CA GLU A 307 -13.90 5.78 -0.15
C GLU A 307 -14.60 7.08 0.22
N ASP A 308 -14.58 8.09 -0.64
CA ASP A 308 -15.33 9.33 -0.49
C ASP A 308 -16.29 9.56 -1.68
N PRO A 309 -17.30 10.46 -1.52
CA PRO A 309 -18.31 10.69 -2.54
C PRO A 309 -17.77 11.22 -3.87
N GLU A 310 -16.68 11.96 -3.86
CA GLU A 310 -16.08 12.52 -5.08
C GLU A 310 -15.38 11.44 -5.89
N ILE A 311 -14.58 10.62 -5.23
CA ILE A 311 -13.92 9.47 -5.86
C ILE A 311 -14.95 8.47 -6.37
N ASP A 312 -16.00 8.15 -5.58
CA ASP A 312 -17.09 7.26 -6.00
C ASP A 312 -17.78 7.79 -7.27
N ARG A 313 -18.07 9.11 -7.32
CA ARG A 313 -18.66 9.78 -8.49
C ARG A 313 -17.75 9.66 -9.73
N MET A 314 -16.44 9.84 -9.56
CA MET A 314 -15.49 9.76 -10.67
C MET A 314 -15.38 8.34 -11.23
N ILE A 315 -15.31 7.32 -10.37
CA ILE A 315 -15.28 5.92 -10.81
C ILE A 315 -16.58 5.59 -11.57
N ARG A 316 -17.74 6.00 -11.07
CA ARG A 316 -19.03 5.80 -11.78
C ARG A 316 -19.09 6.51 -13.13
N LYS A 317 -18.51 7.72 -13.22
CA LYS A 317 -18.52 8.53 -14.43
C LYS A 317 -17.62 7.96 -15.53
N TYR A 318 -16.41 7.55 -15.17
CA TYR A 318 -15.38 7.19 -16.14
C TYR A 318 -15.19 5.69 -16.31
N GLY A 319 -15.42 4.90 -15.27
CA GLY A 319 -15.19 3.45 -15.24
C GLY A 319 -13.71 3.07 -15.31
N TYR A 320 -13.44 1.79 -15.17
CA TYR A 320 -12.10 1.23 -15.28
C TYR A 320 -11.73 1.05 -16.76
N ARG A 321 -10.76 1.82 -17.21
CA ARG A 321 -10.34 1.92 -18.61
C ARG A 321 -8.86 1.62 -18.75
N SER A 322 -8.42 1.34 -19.98
CA SER A 322 -7.01 1.18 -20.28
C SER A 322 -6.21 2.45 -19.96
N THR A 323 -4.93 2.29 -19.65
CA THR A 323 -4.01 3.40 -19.39
C THR A 323 -4.08 4.49 -20.47
N ALA A 324 -4.10 4.09 -21.74
CA ALA A 324 -4.18 5.03 -22.87
C ALA A 324 -5.50 5.84 -22.90
N GLU A 325 -6.62 5.19 -22.55
CA GLU A 325 -7.92 5.87 -22.46
C GLU A 325 -7.97 6.82 -21.29
N VAL A 326 -7.46 6.42 -20.11
CA VAL A 326 -7.44 7.30 -18.92
C VAL A 326 -6.54 8.51 -19.14
N ILE A 327 -5.37 8.37 -19.77
CA ILE A 327 -4.52 9.52 -20.14
C ILE A 327 -5.29 10.52 -20.97
N ARG A 328 -6.01 10.05 -22.03
CA ARG A 328 -6.85 10.92 -22.86
C ARG A 328 -7.98 11.57 -22.05
N LEU A 329 -8.65 10.82 -21.17
CA LEU A 329 -9.71 11.37 -20.32
C LEU A 329 -9.18 12.46 -19.38
N VAL A 330 -7.97 12.33 -18.83
CA VAL A 330 -7.32 13.36 -18.02
C VAL A 330 -7.03 14.62 -18.85
N GLU A 331 -6.64 14.49 -20.12
CA GLU A 331 -6.41 15.62 -21.00
C GLU A 331 -7.71 16.34 -21.38
N GLU A 332 -8.81 15.61 -21.55
CA GLU A 332 -10.09 16.12 -22.01
C GLU A 332 -11.03 16.62 -20.89
N ASN A 333 -10.80 16.22 -19.62
CA ASN A 333 -11.73 16.50 -18.52
C ASN A 333 -11.02 17.14 -17.31
N ASP A 334 -11.43 18.36 -16.96
CA ASP A 334 -10.83 19.13 -15.87
C ASP A 334 -11.01 18.41 -14.51
N ASP A 335 -12.20 17.87 -14.23
CA ASP A 335 -12.46 17.19 -12.95
C ASP A 335 -11.58 15.96 -12.72
N LEU A 336 -11.20 15.23 -13.77
CA LEU A 336 -10.28 14.11 -13.66
C LEU A 336 -8.81 14.58 -13.62
N ARG A 337 -8.48 15.68 -14.32
CA ARG A 337 -7.17 16.32 -14.28
C ARG A 337 -6.86 16.88 -12.89
N ASP A 338 -7.86 17.42 -12.22
CA ASP A 338 -7.74 17.98 -10.88
C ASP A 338 -7.71 16.86 -9.79
N ASN A 339 -8.02 15.61 -10.15
CA ASN A 339 -7.99 14.46 -9.26
C ASN A 339 -7.20 13.29 -9.87
N LEU A 340 -5.87 13.46 -9.97
CA LEU A 340 -4.98 12.44 -10.53
C LEU A 340 -4.95 11.14 -9.70
N GLY A 341 -5.30 11.19 -8.42
CA GLY A 341 -5.45 10.01 -7.58
C GLY A 341 -6.59 9.10 -8.07
N ALA A 342 -7.75 9.69 -8.43
CA ALA A 342 -8.84 8.95 -9.04
C ALA A 342 -8.43 8.38 -10.42
N ALA A 343 -7.76 9.19 -11.26
CA ALA A 343 -7.25 8.72 -12.56
C ALA A 343 -6.33 7.51 -12.42
N ALA A 344 -5.39 7.55 -11.46
CA ALA A 344 -4.51 6.43 -11.16
C ALA A 344 -5.30 5.17 -10.78
N HIS A 345 -6.34 5.31 -9.97
CA HIS A 345 -7.17 4.18 -9.55
C HIS A 345 -7.94 3.55 -10.72
N LEU A 346 -8.44 4.36 -11.67
CA LEU A 346 -9.07 3.83 -12.88
C LEU A 346 -8.12 2.93 -13.68
N ILE A 347 -6.84 3.30 -13.75
CA ILE A 347 -5.79 2.49 -14.40
C ILE A 347 -5.49 1.22 -13.58
N HIS A 348 -5.29 1.35 -12.26
CA HIS A 348 -4.97 0.20 -11.41
C HIS A 348 -6.05 -0.88 -11.42
N GLY A 349 -7.33 -0.47 -11.51
CA GLY A 349 -8.45 -1.39 -11.62
C GLY A 349 -8.70 -1.93 -13.04
N SER A 350 -7.97 -1.46 -14.05
CA SER A 350 -8.15 -1.90 -15.44
C SER A 350 -7.49 -3.25 -15.68
N PRO A 351 -8.15 -4.17 -16.38
CA PRO A 351 -7.52 -5.39 -16.91
C PRO A 351 -6.69 -5.13 -18.17
N GLU A 352 -6.59 -3.89 -18.67
CA GLU A 352 -5.86 -3.48 -19.89
C GLU A 352 -6.25 -4.26 -21.16
N GLY A 353 -7.48 -4.79 -21.23
CA GLY A 353 -7.93 -5.63 -22.32
C GLY A 353 -7.28 -7.02 -22.37
N ARG A 354 -6.46 -7.38 -21.39
CA ARG A 354 -5.74 -8.65 -21.36
C ARG A 354 -6.56 -9.82 -20.83
N PHE A 355 -7.39 -9.57 -19.83
CA PHE A 355 -8.24 -10.57 -19.18
C PHE A 355 -9.59 -9.95 -18.80
N THR A 356 -10.54 -10.77 -18.42
CA THR A 356 -11.84 -10.31 -17.91
C THR A 356 -11.85 -10.24 -16.40
N VAL A 357 -12.59 -9.27 -15.85
CA VAL A 357 -12.86 -9.16 -14.41
C VAL A 357 -14.35 -9.41 -14.21
N THR A 358 -14.67 -10.51 -13.54
CA THR A 358 -16.03 -10.83 -13.07
C THR A 358 -16.14 -10.46 -11.59
N TYR A 359 -16.87 -9.37 -11.30
CA TYR A 359 -17.02 -8.86 -9.94
C TYR A 359 -18.31 -9.39 -9.32
N CYS A 360 -18.21 -9.98 -8.12
CA CYS A 360 -19.31 -10.58 -7.36
C CYS A 360 -19.51 -9.80 -6.06
N PRO A 361 -20.19 -8.64 -6.09
CA PRO A 361 -20.31 -7.77 -4.91
C PRO A 361 -21.47 -8.19 -4.03
N GLY A 362 -21.35 -7.94 -2.70
CA GLY A 362 -22.45 -8.15 -1.75
C GLY A 362 -23.57 -7.11 -1.84
N HIS A 363 -23.26 -5.88 -2.29
CA HIS A 363 -24.21 -4.75 -2.18
C HIS A 363 -24.36 -3.90 -3.43
N LEU A 364 -23.52 -4.05 -4.46
CA LEU A 364 -23.67 -3.32 -5.72
C LEU A 364 -24.51 -4.11 -6.72
N THR A 365 -25.29 -3.42 -7.53
CA THR A 365 -26.15 -4.04 -8.52
C THR A 365 -25.36 -4.43 -9.77
N ARG A 366 -25.92 -5.35 -10.58
CA ARG A 366 -25.40 -5.72 -11.90
C ARG A 366 -25.11 -4.49 -12.76
N GLN A 367 -26.08 -3.59 -12.89
CA GLN A 367 -25.93 -2.39 -13.70
C GLN A 367 -24.76 -1.51 -13.26
N GLN A 368 -24.61 -1.33 -11.95
CA GLN A 368 -23.49 -0.54 -11.41
C GLN A 368 -22.12 -1.14 -11.75
N ILE A 369 -21.98 -2.46 -11.66
CA ILE A 369 -20.73 -3.16 -12.00
C ILE A 369 -20.44 -3.11 -13.50
N GLU A 370 -21.46 -3.31 -14.33
CA GLU A 370 -21.31 -3.29 -15.80
C GLU A 370 -21.00 -1.86 -16.30
N ASP A 371 -21.59 -0.83 -15.69
CA ASP A 371 -21.34 0.58 -16.04
C ASP A 371 -19.87 1.01 -15.82
N VAL A 372 -19.18 0.42 -14.86
CA VAL A 372 -17.76 0.70 -14.62
C VAL A 372 -16.80 -0.20 -15.41
N GLY A 373 -17.31 -1.09 -16.27
CA GLY A 373 -16.53 -1.88 -17.21
C GLY A 373 -16.17 -3.29 -16.74
N TYR A 374 -16.74 -3.78 -15.64
CA TYR A 374 -16.58 -5.17 -15.20
C TYR A 374 -17.76 -6.05 -15.62
N GLN A 375 -17.55 -7.36 -15.65
CA GLN A 375 -18.63 -8.33 -15.71
C GLN A 375 -19.20 -8.54 -14.30
N TYR A 376 -20.50 -8.81 -14.22
CA TYR A 376 -21.19 -9.12 -12.97
C TYR A 376 -21.53 -10.61 -12.89
N ALA A 377 -21.33 -11.20 -11.71
CA ALA A 377 -21.95 -12.47 -11.35
C ALA A 377 -22.58 -12.36 -9.95
N ASP A 378 -23.60 -13.19 -9.71
CA ASP A 378 -24.25 -13.27 -8.40
C ASP A 378 -23.31 -13.84 -7.34
N LEU A 379 -23.20 -13.17 -6.19
CA LEU A 379 -22.26 -13.54 -5.16
C LEU A 379 -22.59 -14.93 -4.56
N ASP A 380 -23.87 -15.20 -4.25
CA ASP A 380 -24.29 -16.45 -3.59
C ASP A 380 -24.08 -17.65 -4.52
N GLU A 381 -24.36 -17.48 -5.83
CA GLU A 381 -24.06 -18.49 -6.84
C GLU A 381 -22.54 -18.79 -6.90
N MET A 382 -21.71 -17.75 -6.91
CA MET A 382 -20.27 -17.91 -7.01
C MET A 382 -19.63 -18.42 -5.72
N MET A 383 -20.13 -18.01 -4.55
CA MET A 383 -19.74 -18.59 -3.26
C MET A 383 -20.06 -20.09 -3.18
N THR A 384 -21.23 -20.47 -3.70
CA THR A 384 -21.63 -21.89 -3.80
C THR A 384 -20.73 -22.69 -4.75
N ARG A 385 -20.38 -22.10 -5.89
CA ARG A 385 -19.53 -22.72 -6.91
C ARG A 385 -18.10 -22.93 -6.42
N TYR A 386 -17.48 -21.89 -5.88
CA TYR A 386 -16.05 -21.89 -5.53
C TYR A 386 -15.77 -22.31 -4.09
N ARG A 387 -16.75 -22.24 -3.18
CA ARG A 387 -16.66 -22.64 -1.77
C ARG A 387 -15.37 -22.15 -1.11
N PRO A 388 -15.20 -20.82 -0.98
CA PRO A 388 -13.93 -20.24 -0.54
C PRO A 388 -13.60 -20.51 0.94
N ASP A 389 -14.61 -20.78 1.78
CA ASP A 389 -14.44 -20.94 3.23
C ASP A 389 -13.50 -22.12 3.56
N GLY A 390 -12.44 -21.79 4.30
CA GLY A 390 -11.41 -22.76 4.71
C GLY A 390 -10.54 -23.30 3.58
N ARG A 391 -10.62 -22.70 2.39
CA ARG A 391 -9.79 -23.08 1.24
C ARG A 391 -8.43 -22.42 1.34
N SER A 392 -7.38 -23.21 1.15
CA SER A 392 -5.99 -22.68 1.05
C SER A 392 -5.73 -22.08 -0.33
N ASP A 393 -4.78 -21.14 -0.39
CA ASP A 393 -4.28 -20.61 -1.66
C ASP A 393 -3.73 -21.72 -2.56
N GLY A 394 -3.90 -21.59 -3.87
CA GLY A 394 -3.38 -22.54 -4.83
C GLY A 394 -4.41 -23.12 -5.78
N TRP A 395 -4.04 -24.23 -6.44
CA TRP A 395 -4.86 -24.88 -7.46
C TRP A 395 -6.02 -25.70 -6.87
N HIS A 396 -7.20 -25.51 -7.43
CA HIS A 396 -8.42 -26.21 -7.10
C HIS A 396 -9.24 -26.56 -8.35
N THR A 397 -10.30 -27.33 -8.15
CA THR A 397 -11.29 -27.68 -9.18
C THR A 397 -12.68 -27.34 -8.64
N ASP A 398 -13.50 -26.67 -9.44
CA ASP A 398 -14.88 -26.35 -9.11
C ASP A 398 -15.83 -27.57 -9.30
N ALA A 399 -17.12 -27.36 -9.02
CA ALA A 399 -18.14 -28.43 -9.13
C ALA A 399 -18.32 -28.96 -10.54
N ASP A 400 -17.98 -28.15 -11.56
CA ASP A 400 -18.07 -28.51 -12.98
C ASP A 400 -16.80 -29.18 -13.52
N GLY A 401 -15.79 -29.42 -12.65
CA GLY A 401 -14.51 -30.01 -13.02
C GLY A 401 -13.53 -29.01 -13.65
N GLN A 402 -13.80 -27.69 -13.58
CA GLN A 402 -12.91 -26.67 -14.13
C GLN A 402 -11.85 -26.26 -13.11
N ARG A 403 -10.60 -26.21 -13.58
CA ARG A 403 -9.44 -25.81 -12.76
C ARG A 403 -9.41 -24.31 -12.55
N PHE A 404 -9.08 -23.85 -11.34
CA PHE A 404 -8.87 -22.46 -11.00
C PHE A 404 -7.80 -22.31 -9.91
N TYR A 405 -7.20 -21.13 -9.84
CA TYR A 405 -6.27 -20.78 -8.78
C TYR A 405 -6.99 -19.89 -7.75
N PHE A 406 -6.99 -20.30 -6.49
CA PHE A 406 -7.64 -19.57 -5.40
C PHE A 406 -6.66 -18.74 -4.61
N ILE A 407 -7.07 -17.54 -4.19
CA ILE A 407 -6.32 -16.61 -3.33
C ILE A 407 -7.27 -16.10 -2.25
N GLY A 408 -7.01 -16.47 -0.99
CA GLY A 408 -7.87 -16.14 0.15
C GLY A 408 -7.73 -14.71 0.64
N ASN A 409 -6.56 -14.08 0.45
CA ASN A 409 -6.35 -12.65 0.78
C ASN A 409 -5.31 -12.02 -0.16
N PRO A 410 -5.75 -11.36 -1.22
CA PRO A 410 -4.83 -10.73 -2.18
C PRO A 410 -4.09 -9.50 -1.65
N ALA A 411 -4.47 -8.95 -0.49
CA ALA A 411 -3.82 -7.76 0.08
C ALA A 411 -2.39 -8.04 0.58
N LEU A 412 -2.07 -9.29 0.89
CA LEU A 412 -0.79 -9.67 1.50
C LEU A 412 0.27 -10.11 0.51
N GLY A 413 -0.14 -10.61 -0.66
CA GLY A 413 0.76 -11.17 -1.65
C GLY A 413 0.85 -10.36 -2.95
N LEU A 414 1.73 -10.82 -3.81
CA LEU A 414 1.82 -10.45 -5.22
C LEU A 414 2.03 -11.75 -5.99
N TRP A 415 1.26 -11.97 -7.04
CA TRP A 415 1.33 -13.17 -7.87
C TRP A 415 1.75 -12.80 -9.28
N ALA A 416 2.78 -13.48 -9.79
CA ALA A 416 3.22 -13.28 -11.16
C ALA A 416 3.71 -14.59 -11.78
N ALA A 417 3.36 -14.82 -13.02
CA ALA A 417 3.98 -15.86 -13.82
C ALA A 417 5.42 -15.45 -14.18
N LYS A 418 6.36 -16.39 -14.14
CA LYS A 418 7.76 -16.13 -14.47
C LYS A 418 7.95 -15.55 -15.87
N SER A 419 7.06 -15.91 -16.81
CA SER A 419 7.01 -15.36 -18.17
C SER A 419 6.80 -13.84 -18.21
N ARG A 420 6.16 -13.26 -17.20
CA ARG A 420 5.80 -11.82 -17.10
C ARG A 420 6.83 -10.96 -16.35
N LEU A 421 7.93 -11.56 -15.88
CA LEU A 421 8.94 -10.88 -15.07
C LEU A 421 10.18 -10.44 -15.87
N GLN A 422 10.16 -10.65 -17.17
CA GLN A 422 11.26 -10.32 -18.10
C GLN A 422 11.32 -8.84 -18.44
#